data_5a726e781bc1586c584c7f0e78bc02fd
#
_entry.id   5a726e781bc1586c584c7f0e78bc02fd
#
_cell.length_a   1.000
_cell.length_b   1.000
_cell.length_c   1.000
_cell.angle_alpha   90.00
_cell.angle_beta   90.00
_cell.angle_gamma   90.00
#
_symmetry.space_group_name_H-M   'P 1'
#
loop_
_entity.id
_entity.type
_entity.pdbx_description
1 polymer ?
#
loop_
_entity_poly.entity_id
_entity_poly.type
_entity_poly.pdbx_seq_one_letter_code
_entity_poly.pdbx_strand_id
1 'polypeptide(L)'
;MPTIILKTLINAPIGRCFDLSRSIDLHLQSMQSFEEKAIAGKNSGLIDLDESVTWSAIHFGISFEMTNKIIAMEYPTFFIDEMIKGPFKKLHHQHQFKFIDTQTEMTDVFEFQAPFGLLGWLADKIFLKNYMLKLIEKRNKVIKFQAEMAR
;
A
#
# COMPACT_ATOMS: atom_id res chain seq x y z
N MET A 1 7.83 6.41 15.96
CA MET A 1 7.59 5.80 14.64
C MET A 1 6.28 6.32 14.09
N PRO A 2 6.30 7.02 12.95
CA PRO A 2 5.08 7.60 12.40
C PRO A 2 4.06 6.54 12.02
N THR A 3 2.79 6.83 12.30
CA THR A 3 1.67 5.98 11.92
C THR A 3 0.67 6.82 11.15
N ILE A 4 0.26 6.33 9.99
CA ILE A 4 -0.78 6.93 9.18
C ILE A 4 -1.99 6.02 9.26
N ILE A 5 -3.15 6.59 9.61
CA ILE A 5 -4.43 5.89 9.57
C ILE A 5 -5.31 6.62 8.58
N LEU A 6 -5.71 5.92 7.51
CA LEU A 6 -6.54 6.50 6.46
C LEU A 6 -7.74 5.60 6.20
N LYS A 7 -8.94 6.18 6.27
CA LYS A 7 -10.19 5.48 5.98
C LYS A 7 -10.74 5.93 4.64
N THR A 8 -11.15 4.97 3.83
CA THR A 8 -11.76 5.22 2.52
C THR A 8 -13.09 4.47 2.45
N LEU A 9 -14.17 5.18 2.18
CA LEU A 9 -15.48 4.57 1.98
C LEU A 9 -15.67 4.29 0.48
N ILE A 10 -16.00 3.04 0.16
CA ILE A 10 -16.12 2.57 -1.21
C ILE A 10 -17.50 1.94 -1.39
N ASN A 11 -18.25 2.42 -2.38
CA ASN A 11 -19.56 1.87 -2.69
C ASN A 11 -19.40 0.63 -3.59
N ALA A 12 -18.90 -0.44 -3.00
CA ALA A 12 -18.66 -1.71 -3.69
C ALA A 12 -18.58 -2.85 -2.67
N PRO A 13 -18.75 -4.12 -3.12
CA PRO A 13 -18.64 -5.27 -2.23
C PRO A 13 -17.25 -5.42 -1.63
N ILE A 14 -17.19 -5.93 -0.40
CA ILE A 14 -15.95 -6.07 0.37
C ILE A 14 -14.89 -6.93 -0.36
N GLY A 15 -15.31 -8.04 -1.00
CA GLY A 15 -14.40 -8.90 -1.73
C GLY A 15 -13.72 -8.18 -2.90
N ARG A 16 -14.47 -7.34 -3.61
CA ARG A 16 -13.90 -6.53 -4.71
C ARG A 16 -12.88 -5.53 -4.20
N CYS A 17 -13.18 -4.84 -3.10
CA CYS A 17 -12.25 -3.88 -2.50
C CYS A 17 -10.97 -4.57 -2.02
N PHE A 18 -11.12 -5.73 -1.38
CA PHE A 18 -9.99 -6.54 -0.93
C PHE A 18 -9.11 -6.96 -2.11
N ASP A 19 -9.70 -7.52 -3.17
CA ASP A 19 -8.94 -7.98 -4.32
C ASP A 19 -8.25 -6.84 -5.07
N LEU A 20 -8.91 -5.70 -5.23
CA LEU A 20 -8.28 -4.53 -5.85
C LEU A 20 -7.10 -4.04 -5.02
N SER A 21 -7.22 -4.07 -3.68
CA SER A 21 -6.13 -3.64 -2.79
C SER A 21 -4.89 -4.52 -2.88
N ARG A 22 -5.06 -5.81 -3.14
CA ARG A 22 -3.93 -6.74 -3.28
C ARG A 22 -3.52 -6.99 -4.73
N SER A 23 -4.08 -6.24 -5.67
CA SER A 23 -3.75 -6.36 -7.08
C SER A 23 -2.41 -5.67 -7.38
N ILE A 24 -1.46 -6.46 -7.89
CA ILE A 24 -0.17 -5.92 -8.36
C ILE A 24 -0.40 -4.96 -9.52
N ASP A 25 -1.27 -5.33 -10.45
CA ASP A 25 -1.53 -4.51 -11.64
C ASP A 25 -2.16 -3.17 -11.28
N LEU A 26 -3.10 -3.15 -10.34
CA LEU A 26 -3.71 -1.90 -9.88
C LEU A 26 -2.67 -1.01 -9.18
N HIS A 27 -1.81 -1.60 -8.35
CA HIS A 27 -0.75 -0.86 -7.67
C HIS A 27 0.16 -0.18 -8.69
N LEU A 28 0.59 -0.89 -9.73
CA LEU A 28 1.40 -0.32 -10.80
C LEU A 28 0.68 0.82 -11.51
N GLN A 29 -0.61 0.65 -11.79
CA GLN A 29 -1.43 1.70 -12.40
C GLN A 29 -1.48 2.94 -11.52
N SER A 30 -1.68 2.77 -10.22
CA SER A 30 -1.79 3.89 -9.28
C SER A 30 -0.48 4.66 -9.08
N MET A 31 0.65 3.99 -9.27
CA MET A 31 1.99 4.56 -9.07
C MET A 31 2.74 4.82 -10.38
N GLN A 32 2.02 4.90 -11.49
CA GLN A 32 2.60 5.07 -12.82
C GLN A 32 3.46 6.33 -12.94
N SER A 33 3.08 7.41 -12.27
CA SER A 33 3.84 8.67 -12.27
C SER A 33 5.23 8.54 -11.64
N PHE A 34 5.48 7.47 -10.87
CA PHE A 34 6.78 7.17 -10.27
C PHE A 34 7.53 6.07 -11.04
N GLU A 35 7.06 5.73 -12.23
CA GLU A 35 7.61 4.68 -13.06
C GLU A 35 7.77 3.36 -12.31
N GLU A 36 6.80 3.04 -11.46
CA GLU A 36 6.85 1.85 -10.62
C GLU A 36 6.71 0.58 -11.45
N LYS A 37 7.56 -0.40 -11.14
CA LYS A 37 7.59 -1.71 -11.81
C LYS A 37 7.72 -2.81 -10.77
N ALA A 38 7.12 -3.96 -11.05
CA ALA A 38 7.29 -5.18 -10.26
C ALA A 38 8.39 -6.01 -10.94
N ILE A 39 9.58 -6.03 -10.35
CA ILE A 39 10.78 -6.59 -10.99
C ILE A 39 11.14 -7.99 -10.51
N ALA A 40 10.55 -8.46 -9.41
CA ALA A 40 10.78 -9.79 -8.87
C ALA A 40 9.60 -10.23 -8.01
N GLY A 41 9.52 -11.53 -7.75
CA GLY A 41 8.44 -12.13 -6.98
C GLY A 41 7.14 -12.18 -7.76
N LYS A 42 6.01 -11.92 -7.09
CA LYS A 42 4.69 -11.85 -7.74
C LYS A 42 4.61 -10.56 -8.54
N ASN A 43 4.71 -10.63 -9.84
CA ASN A 43 4.81 -9.45 -10.70
C ASN A 43 3.50 -9.08 -11.43
N SER A 44 2.43 -9.83 -11.23
CA SER A 44 1.11 -9.54 -11.80
C SER A 44 0.03 -10.29 -11.05
N GLY A 45 -1.23 -9.89 -11.20
CA GLY A 45 -2.38 -10.53 -10.60
C GLY A 45 -2.52 -10.22 -9.11
N LEU A 46 -3.15 -11.12 -8.38
CA LEU A 46 -3.45 -10.95 -6.96
C LEU A 46 -2.38 -11.63 -6.10
N ILE A 47 -1.74 -10.86 -5.25
CA ILE A 47 -0.74 -11.40 -4.33
C ILE A 47 -1.43 -12.11 -3.16
N ASP A 48 -0.88 -13.24 -2.74
CA ASP A 48 -1.42 -14.09 -1.67
C ASP A 48 -0.48 -14.17 -0.47
N LEU A 49 -0.98 -14.83 0.59
CA LEU A 49 -0.21 -15.05 1.81
C LEU A 49 1.16 -15.70 1.49
N ASP A 50 2.18 -15.23 2.16
CA ASP A 50 3.58 -15.67 2.02
C ASP A 50 4.24 -15.32 0.68
N GLU A 51 3.52 -14.72 -0.24
CA GLU A 51 4.12 -14.22 -1.47
C GLU A 51 4.76 -12.86 -1.25
N SER A 52 5.78 -12.56 -2.05
CA SER A 52 6.48 -11.27 -2.01
C SER A 52 6.52 -10.64 -3.39
N VAL A 53 6.76 -9.34 -3.40
CA VAL A 53 6.96 -8.56 -4.62
C VAL A 53 8.09 -7.57 -4.40
N THR A 54 8.94 -7.40 -5.40
CA THR A 54 9.97 -6.36 -5.39
C THR A 54 9.54 -5.25 -6.35
N TRP A 55 9.36 -4.07 -5.79
CA TRP A 55 9.02 -2.86 -6.51
C TRP A 55 10.28 -2.07 -6.84
N SER A 56 10.32 -1.49 -8.03
CA SER A 56 11.31 -0.49 -8.41
C SER A 56 10.55 0.78 -8.78
N ALA A 57 10.92 1.91 -8.20
CA ALA A 57 10.25 3.17 -8.45
C ALA A 57 11.22 4.34 -8.34
N ILE A 58 10.85 5.48 -8.92
CA ILE A 58 11.63 6.71 -8.85
C ILE A 58 10.91 7.71 -7.98
N HIS A 59 11.56 8.12 -6.88
CA HIS A 59 11.09 9.16 -5.97
C HIS A 59 12.17 10.20 -5.80
N PHE A 60 11.84 11.48 -5.97
CA PHE A 60 12.80 12.59 -5.87
C PHE A 60 13.98 12.43 -6.84
N GLY A 61 13.72 11.89 -8.03
CA GLY A 61 14.78 11.64 -9.03
C GLY A 61 15.71 10.49 -8.68
N ILE A 62 15.42 9.72 -7.63
CA ILE A 62 16.26 8.61 -7.17
C ILE A 62 15.50 7.30 -7.36
N SER A 63 16.17 6.29 -7.91
CA SER A 63 15.60 4.95 -8.06
C SER A 63 15.71 4.18 -6.76
N PHE A 64 14.59 3.61 -6.30
CA PHE A 64 14.51 2.78 -5.11
C PHE A 64 13.97 1.40 -5.45
N GLU A 65 14.46 0.38 -4.72
CA GLU A 65 13.90 -0.96 -4.77
C GLU A 65 13.41 -1.35 -3.37
N MET A 66 12.25 -1.98 -3.32
CA MET A 66 11.65 -2.39 -2.06
C MET A 66 10.96 -3.74 -2.24
N THR A 67 11.29 -4.70 -1.38
CA THR A 67 10.65 -6.00 -1.37
C THR A 67 9.71 -6.09 -0.17
N ASN A 68 8.44 -6.34 -0.46
CA ASN A 68 7.39 -6.52 0.54
C ASN A 68 6.85 -7.94 0.48
N LYS A 69 6.45 -8.47 1.64
CA LYS A 69 5.86 -9.81 1.77
C LYS A 69 4.52 -9.71 2.46
N ILE A 70 3.55 -10.49 2.01
CA ILE A 70 2.27 -10.64 2.71
C ILE A 70 2.47 -11.60 3.87
N ILE A 71 2.48 -11.07 5.09
CA ILE A 71 2.78 -11.83 6.29
C ILE A 71 1.55 -12.37 7.01
N ALA A 72 0.36 -11.82 6.71
CA ALA A 72 -0.91 -12.28 7.25
C ALA A 72 -2.03 -11.93 6.27
N MET A 73 -3.03 -12.78 6.20
CA MET A 73 -4.19 -12.56 5.33
C MET A 73 -5.38 -13.37 5.81
N GLU A 74 -6.52 -12.70 5.90
CA GLU A 74 -7.81 -13.35 6.16
C GLU A 74 -8.84 -12.71 5.24
N TYR A 75 -9.16 -13.40 4.16
CA TYR A 75 -10.09 -12.91 3.14
C TYR A 75 -11.52 -12.90 3.67
N PRO A 76 -12.31 -11.85 3.49
CA PRO A 76 -11.98 -10.57 2.83
C PRO A 76 -11.80 -9.41 3.83
N THR A 77 -11.32 -9.70 5.05
CA THR A 77 -11.32 -8.75 6.16
C THR A 77 -10.02 -7.99 6.37
N PHE A 78 -8.87 -8.63 6.16
CA PHE A 78 -7.60 -7.91 6.27
C PHE A 78 -6.44 -8.66 5.60
N PHE A 79 -5.40 -7.92 5.28
CA PHE A 79 -4.09 -8.46 4.99
C PHE A 79 -3.02 -7.47 5.43
N ILE A 80 -1.82 -7.99 5.67
CA ILE A 80 -0.68 -7.20 6.13
C ILE A 80 0.48 -7.44 5.20
N ASP A 81 1.04 -6.36 4.65
CA ASP A 81 2.31 -6.42 3.95
C ASP A 81 3.40 -5.73 4.75
N GLU A 82 4.58 -6.31 4.71
CA GLU A 82 5.72 -5.83 5.47
C GLU A 82 6.96 -5.82 4.59
N MET A 83 7.73 -4.74 4.69
CA MET A 83 9.00 -4.64 3.96
C MET A 83 10.01 -5.61 4.56
N ILE A 84 10.59 -6.44 3.71
CA ILE A 84 11.68 -7.34 4.12
C ILE A 84 13.04 -6.84 3.64
N LYS A 85 13.07 -5.98 2.63
CA LYS A 85 14.29 -5.33 2.13
C LYS A 85 13.90 -4.03 1.42
N GLY A 86 14.58 -2.93 1.74
CA GLY A 86 14.28 -1.67 1.09
C GLY A 86 14.87 -0.46 1.80
N PRO A 87 14.43 0.75 1.39
CA PRO A 87 15.04 2.00 1.85
C PRO A 87 14.66 2.41 3.27
N PHE A 88 13.61 1.83 3.84
CA PHE A 88 13.21 2.12 5.21
C PHE A 88 13.91 1.19 6.18
N LYS A 89 13.99 1.58 7.44
CA LYS A 89 14.41 0.68 8.51
C LYS A 89 13.29 -0.30 8.83
N LYS A 90 12.04 0.16 8.76
CA LYS A 90 10.86 -0.66 8.97
C LYS A 90 9.68 -0.07 8.19
N LEU A 91 8.83 -0.94 7.65
CA LEU A 91 7.59 -0.54 7.01
C LEU A 91 6.59 -1.68 7.17
N HIS A 92 5.42 -1.35 7.76
CA HIS A 92 4.37 -2.30 8.09
C HIS A 92 3.03 -1.67 7.70
N HIS A 93 2.30 -2.34 6.84
CA HIS A 93 1.04 -1.81 6.30
C HIS A 93 -0.09 -2.82 6.50
N GLN A 94 -1.03 -2.47 7.34
CA GLN A 94 -2.26 -3.26 7.53
C GLN A 94 -3.35 -2.69 6.62
N HIS A 95 -4.01 -3.57 5.89
CA HIS A 95 -5.16 -3.25 5.06
C HIS A 95 -6.37 -3.95 5.69
N GLN A 96 -7.32 -3.17 6.20
CA GLN A 96 -8.50 -3.68 6.88
C GLN A 96 -9.75 -3.31 6.10
N PHE A 97 -10.72 -4.23 6.05
CA PHE A 97 -11.94 -4.05 5.28
C PHE A 97 -13.14 -4.43 6.13
N LYS A 98 -14.15 -3.56 6.16
CA LYS A 98 -15.38 -3.78 6.90
C LYS A 98 -16.56 -3.34 6.06
N PHE A 99 -17.57 -4.19 5.93
CA PHE A 99 -18.78 -3.84 5.19
C PHE A 99 -19.76 -3.17 6.15
N ILE A 100 -20.15 -1.94 5.85
CA ILE A 100 -21.05 -1.13 6.69
C ILE A 100 -22.12 -0.52 5.79
N ASP A 101 -23.40 -0.82 6.08
CA ASP A 101 -24.56 -0.22 5.38
C ASP A 101 -24.46 -0.24 3.87
N THR A 102 -24.13 -1.15 3.15
CA THR A 102 -23.99 -1.21 1.68
C THR A 102 -22.67 -0.69 1.14
N GLN A 103 -21.77 -0.20 2.00
CA GLN A 103 -20.45 0.27 1.59
C GLN A 103 -19.36 -0.51 2.28
N THR A 104 -18.16 -0.49 1.70
CA THR A 104 -16.96 -1.03 2.33
C THR A 104 -16.13 0.11 2.89
N GLU A 105 -15.82 0.02 4.19
CA GLU A 105 -14.83 0.89 4.81
C GLU A 105 -13.47 0.21 4.73
N MET A 106 -12.56 0.81 3.97
CA MET A 106 -11.19 0.35 3.83
C MET A 106 -10.32 1.22 4.73
N THR A 107 -9.63 0.58 5.68
CA THR A 107 -8.75 1.27 6.63
C THR A 107 -7.31 0.84 6.38
N ASP A 108 -6.46 1.82 6.12
CA ASP A 108 -5.02 1.63 6.03
C ASP A 108 -4.39 2.05 7.36
N VAL A 109 -3.60 1.16 7.95
CA VAL A 109 -2.76 1.46 9.11
C VAL A 109 -1.33 1.27 8.65
N PHE A 110 -0.65 2.37 8.39
CA PHE A 110 0.67 2.38 7.78
C PHE A 110 1.71 2.91 8.77
N GLU A 111 2.65 2.06 9.14
CA GLU A 111 3.72 2.39 10.08
C GLU A 111 5.06 2.27 9.37
N PHE A 112 5.93 3.25 9.56
CA PHE A 112 7.24 3.21 8.94
C PHE A 112 8.29 3.90 9.80
N GLN A 113 9.56 3.56 9.55
CA GLN A 113 10.70 4.18 10.20
C GLN A 113 11.77 4.46 9.15
N ALA A 114 12.21 5.70 9.07
CA ALA A 114 13.28 6.09 8.15
C ALA A 114 14.63 5.51 8.62
N PRO A 115 15.58 5.29 7.69
CA PRO A 115 16.81 4.54 7.99
C PRO A 115 17.86 5.33 8.77
N PHE A 116 17.78 6.66 8.84
CA PHE A 116 18.83 7.50 9.39
C PHE A 116 18.39 8.17 10.70
N GLY A 117 19.12 7.95 11.78
CA GLY A 117 18.90 8.47 13.12
C GLY A 117 18.21 9.84 13.22
N LEU A 118 18.95 10.91 13.54
CA LEU A 118 18.37 12.24 13.74
C LEU A 118 17.74 12.79 12.46
N LEU A 119 18.41 12.65 11.33
CA LEU A 119 17.90 13.11 10.03
C LEU A 119 16.65 12.33 9.64
N GLY A 120 16.65 11.01 9.86
CA GLY A 120 15.49 10.15 9.62
C GLY A 120 14.31 10.54 10.49
N TRP A 121 14.54 10.85 11.75
CA TRP A 121 13.49 11.28 12.66
C TRP A 121 12.80 12.57 12.16
N LEU A 122 13.58 13.54 11.71
CA LEU A 122 13.05 14.79 11.20
C LEU A 122 12.24 14.59 9.92
N ALA A 123 12.75 13.79 9.00
CA ALA A 123 12.06 13.45 7.76
C ALA A 123 10.74 12.71 8.04
N ASP A 124 10.75 11.74 8.95
CA ASP A 124 9.55 10.99 9.35
C ASP A 124 8.44 11.92 9.81
N LYS A 125 8.77 12.89 10.66
CA LYS A 125 7.76 13.72 11.30
C LYS A 125 7.23 14.86 10.44
N ILE A 126 8.05 15.41 9.57
CA ILE A 126 7.71 16.65 8.86
C ILE A 126 7.41 16.39 7.39
N PHE A 127 8.29 15.72 6.70
CA PHE A 127 8.22 15.59 5.25
C PHE A 127 7.72 14.22 4.81
N LEU A 128 8.33 13.16 5.30
CA LEU A 128 8.11 11.82 4.78
C LEU A 128 6.71 11.31 5.12
N LYS A 129 6.20 11.63 6.30
CA LYS A 129 4.83 11.25 6.68
C LYS A 129 3.80 11.85 5.71
N ASN A 130 3.93 13.12 5.37
CA ASN A 130 3.02 13.76 4.42
C ASN A 130 3.18 13.18 3.02
N TYR A 131 4.38 12.87 2.62
CA TYR A 131 4.65 12.26 1.32
C TYR A 131 4.01 10.88 1.23
N MET A 132 4.20 10.03 2.24
CA MET A 132 3.63 8.69 2.27
C MET A 132 2.10 8.73 2.33
N LEU A 133 1.53 9.66 3.08
CA LEU A 133 0.08 9.84 3.12
C LEU A 133 -0.48 10.13 1.73
N LYS A 134 0.17 11.00 0.98
CA LYS A 134 -0.25 11.34 -0.38
C LYS A 134 -0.17 10.14 -1.33
N LEU A 135 0.83 9.29 -1.17
CA LEU A 135 0.95 8.07 -1.97
C LEU A 135 -0.20 7.11 -1.68
N ILE A 136 -0.53 6.91 -0.41
CA ILE A 136 -1.63 6.03 -0.01
C ILE A 136 -2.97 6.60 -0.50
N GLU A 137 -3.19 7.89 -0.36
CA GLU A 137 -4.39 8.56 -0.85
C GLU A 137 -4.55 8.38 -2.37
N LYS A 138 -3.46 8.53 -3.12
CA LYS A 138 -3.46 8.36 -4.57
C LYS A 138 -3.84 6.94 -4.96
N ARG A 139 -3.26 5.95 -4.30
CA ARG A 139 -3.60 4.54 -4.52
C ARG A 139 -5.07 4.28 -4.19
N ASN A 140 -5.54 4.78 -3.06
CA ASN A 140 -6.91 4.54 -2.62
C ASN A 140 -7.96 5.18 -3.54
N LYS A 141 -7.65 6.31 -4.15
CA LYS A 141 -8.52 6.91 -5.16
C LYS A 141 -8.69 6.00 -6.38
N VAL A 142 -7.61 5.37 -6.82
CA VAL A 142 -7.66 4.43 -7.95
C VAL A 142 -8.46 3.19 -7.57
N ILE A 143 -8.25 2.64 -6.38
CA ILE A 143 -9.02 1.49 -5.88
C ILE A 143 -10.51 1.82 -5.85
N LYS A 144 -10.86 2.96 -5.25
CA LYS A 144 -12.26 3.40 -5.15
C LYS A 144 -12.90 3.56 -6.51
N PHE A 145 -12.22 4.24 -7.42
CA PHE A 145 -12.71 4.45 -8.78
C PHE A 145 -12.97 3.12 -9.50
N GLN A 146 -12.01 2.21 -9.46
CA GLN A 146 -12.12 0.90 -10.11
C GLN A 146 -13.22 0.06 -9.48
N ALA A 147 -13.31 0.05 -8.15
CA ALA A 147 -14.29 -0.74 -7.43
C ALA A 147 -15.72 -0.27 -7.72
N GLU A 148 -15.94 1.03 -7.77
CA GLU A 148 -17.26 1.61 -7.98
C GLU A 148 -17.71 1.56 -9.43
N MET A 149 -16.78 1.50 -10.37
CA MET A 149 -17.10 1.35 -11.79
C MET A 149 -17.48 -0.07 -12.19
N ALA A 150 -16.90 -1.07 -11.55
CA ALA A 150 -17.15 -2.47 -11.86
C ALA A 150 -18.58 -2.86 -11.44
N ARG A 151 -19.34 -3.51 -12.33
CA ARG A 151 -20.71 -3.91 -12.06
C ARG A 151 -20.94 -5.37 -12.37
#